data_51c28d9d2e51dfdb8bc265f67e0c8aac
#
_entry.id   51c28d9d2e51dfdb8bc265f67e0c8aac
#
_cell.length_a   1.000
_cell.length_b   1.000
_cell.length_c   1.000
_cell.angle_alpha   90.00
_cell.angle_beta   90.00
_cell.angle_gamma   90.00
#
_symmetry.space_group_name_H-M   'P 1'
#
loop_
_entity.id
_entity.type
_entity.pdbx_description
1 polymer ?
#
loop_
_entity_poly.entity_id
_entity_poly.type
_entity_poly.pdbx_seq_one_letter_code
_entity_poly.pdbx_strand_id
1 'polypeptide(L)'
;EYAFEAYRVYALGYLLKPIKADDIRETLRNMDKNWMEEAAAKKLHGQKTVKVQTFGNFEVFVDGKPMTFERAREKELFAYLVDRRGASVTTAEIAGVLFEDRVYDRNLKSQTNVIMNSLKADLKKEGIEDLYLKTWNHLALDVSKIQCDAYDFMKGDPLAVNSYNGEYMRNYSWAEFSKGVFEKHGSDSGD
;
A
#
# COMPACT_ATOMS: atom_id res chain seq x y z
N GLU A 1 -27.47 -15.62 -17.80
CA GLU A 1 -27.93 -15.13 -16.48
C GLU A 1 -26.74 -14.96 -15.52
N TYR A 2 -25.81 -15.94 -15.46
CA TYR A 2 -24.63 -15.92 -14.56
C TYR A 2 -23.54 -14.90 -14.94
N ALA A 3 -23.44 -14.45 -16.20
CA ALA A 3 -22.45 -13.47 -16.63
C ALA A 3 -22.69 -12.08 -16.01
N PHE A 4 -23.94 -11.76 -15.66
CA PHE A 4 -24.31 -10.49 -15.03
C PHE A 4 -23.93 -10.46 -13.53
N GLU A 5 -23.96 -11.61 -12.86
CA GLU A 5 -23.53 -11.74 -11.47
C GLU A 5 -21.99 -11.72 -11.35
N ALA A 6 -21.28 -12.32 -12.30
CA ALA A 6 -19.81 -12.25 -12.36
C ALA A 6 -19.28 -10.80 -12.46
N TYR A 7 -20.03 -9.92 -13.14
CA TYR A 7 -19.70 -8.50 -13.22
C TYR A 7 -19.87 -7.77 -11.86
N ARG A 8 -20.81 -8.20 -11.03
CA ARG A 8 -21.04 -7.61 -9.70
C ARG A 8 -19.97 -8.00 -8.67
N VAL A 9 -19.25 -9.11 -8.88
CA VAL A 9 -18.17 -9.59 -8.02
C VAL A 9 -16.78 -9.26 -8.56
N TYR A 10 -16.68 -8.27 -9.47
CA TYR A 10 -15.40 -7.84 -10.07
C TYR A 10 -14.57 -8.98 -10.65
N ALA A 11 -15.22 -9.99 -11.23
CA ALA A 11 -14.51 -11.07 -11.90
C ALA A 11 -13.68 -10.52 -13.07
N LEU A 12 -12.38 -10.75 -13.04
CA LEU A 12 -11.42 -10.30 -14.07
C LEU A 12 -11.57 -11.03 -15.40
N GLY A 13 -12.34 -12.12 -15.41
CA GLY A 13 -12.68 -12.88 -16.61
C GLY A 13 -13.78 -13.88 -16.33
N TYR A 14 -14.53 -14.26 -17.36
CA TYR A 14 -15.57 -15.26 -17.30
C TYR A 14 -15.24 -16.38 -18.28
N LEU A 15 -15.01 -17.59 -17.77
CA LEU A 15 -14.70 -18.76 -18.59
C LEU A 15 -15.90 -19.69 -18.63
N LEU A 16 -16.37 -20.02 -19.84
CA LEU A 16 -17.44 -21.00 -20.04
C LEU A 16 -16.88 -22.42 -19.97
N LYS A 17 -17.61 -23.31 -19.30
CA LYS A 17 -17.26 -24.73 -19.33
C LYS A 17 -17.73 -25.39 -20.65
N PRO A 18 -16.92 -26.24 -21.25
CA PRO A 18 -15.63 -26.79 -20.83
C PRO A 18 -14.49 -25.79 -21.00
N ILE A 19 -13.69 -25.56 -19.93
CA ILE A 19 -12.57 -24.62 -19.90
C ILE A 19 -11.42 -25.17 -20.75
N LYS A 20 -10.98 -24.41 -21.74
CA LYS A 20 -9.83 -24.76 -22.61
C LYS A 20 -8.60 -23.99 -22.11
N ALA A 21 -7.42 -24.61 -22.31
CA ALA A 21 -6.16 -23.99 -21.93
C ALA A 21 -5.91 -22.63 -22.65
N ASP A 22 -6.44 -22.50 -23.86
CA ASP A 22 -6.31 -21.25 -24.64
C ASP A 22 -7.17 -20.11 -24.08
N ASP A 23 -8.38 -20.41 -23.58
CA ASP A 23 -9.25 -19.43 -22.93
C ASP A 23 -8.60 -18.85 -21.65
N ILE A 24 -7.89 -19.71 -20.90
CA ILE A 24 -7.11 -19.28 -19.73
C ILE A 24 -5.95 -18.40 -20.15
N ARG A 25 -5.21 -18.79 -21.19
CA ARG A 25 -4.07 -18.00 -21.69
C ARG A 25 -4.50 -16.63 -22.22
N GLU A 26 -5.65 -16.58 -22.91
CA GLU A 26 -6.19 -15.32 -23.44
C GLU A 26 -6.64 -14.40 -22.30
N THR A 27 -7.31 -14.93 -21.29
CA THR A 27 -7.71 -14.17 -20.11
C THR A 27 -6.48 -13.60 -19.38
N LEU A 28 -5.44 -14.40 -19.16
CA LEU A 28 -4.20 -13.97 -18.54
C LEU A 28 -3.48 -12.90 -19.39
N ARG A 29 -3.42 -13.07 -20.71
CA ARG A 29 -2.84 -12.05 -21.62
C ARG A 29 -3.58 -10.72 -21.57
N ASN A 30 -4.90 -10.75 -21.46
CA ASN A 30 -5.71 -9.52 -21.37
C ASN A 30 -5.48 -8.80 -20.02
N MET A 31 -5.27 -9.55 -18.95
CA MET A 31 -4.87 -9.01 -17.65
C MET A 31 -3.50 -8.32 -17.73
N ASP A 32 -2.50 -8.99 -18.29
CA ASP A 32 -1.16 -8.44 -18.46
C ASP A 32 -1.16 -7.19 -19.37
N LYS A 33 -2.02 -7.18 -20.40
CA LYS A 33 -2.11 -6.08 -21.35
C LYS A 33 -2.72 -4.83 -20.72
N ASN A 34 -3.80 -4.97 -19.95
CA ASN A 34 -4.41 -3.86 -19.21
C ASN A 34 -3.41 -3.27 -18.19
N TRP A 35 -2.67 -4.13 -17.49
CA TRP A 35 -1.61 -3.73 -16.57
C TRP A 35 -0.48 -2.96 -17.26
N MET A 36 -0.03 -3.46 -18.43
CA MET A 36 1.00 -2.81 -19.23
C MET A 36 0.54 -1.48 -19.84
N GLU A 37 -0.73 -1.40 -20.27
CA GLU A 37 -1.29 -0.16 -20.81
C GLU A 37 -1.45 0.92 -19.72
N GLU A 38 -1.86 0.55 -18.53
CA GLU A 38 -1.96 1.47 -17.39
C GLU A 38 -0.58 1.95 -16.90
N ALA A 39 0.40 1.04 -16.84
CA ALA A 39 1.79 1.38 -16.53
C ALA A 39 2.43 2.25 -17.62
N ALA A 40 2.13 1.98 -18.90
CA ALA A 40 2.60 2.77 -20.03
C ALA A 40 1.96 4.16 -20.05
N ALA A 41 0.67 4.27 -19.76
CA ALA A 41 -0.03 5.57 -19.67
C ALA A 41 0.55 6.45 -18.54
N LYS A 42 0.84 5.87 -17.37
CA LYS A 42 1.52 6.58 -16.27
C LYS A 42 2.94 7.01 -16.66
N LYS A 43 3.65 6.18 -17.41
CA LYS A 43 5.01 6.47 -17.89
C LYS A 43 5.04 7.59 -18.95
N LEU A 44 4.01 7.71 -19.81
CA LEU A 44 3.86 8.80 -20.76
C LEU A 44 3.71 10.18 -20.08
N HIS A 45 3.19 10.21 -18.86
CA HIS A 45 3.02 11.44 -18.07
C HIS A 45 4.20 11.71 -17.11
N GLY A 46 5.30 10.95 -17.20
CA GLY A 46 6.47 11.10 -16.31
C GLY A 46 6.20 10.75 -14.84
N GLN A 47 5.06 10.17 -14.54
CA GLN A 47 4.68 9.81 -13.17
C GLN A 47 5.20 8.40 -12.84
N LYS A 48 5.94 8.29 -11.74
CA LYS A 48 6.47 7.00 -11.28
C LYS A 48 5.38 6.12 -10.68
N THR A 49 5.50 4.81 -10.91
CA THR A 49 4.62 3.83 -10.28
C THR A 49 5.16 3.45 -8.91
N VAL A 50 4.36 3.69 -7.87
CA VAL A 50 4.70 3.31 -6.49
C VAL A 50 3.82 2.15 -6.06
N LYS A 51 4.43 0.98 -5.81
CA LYS A 51 3.75 -0.20 -5.29
C LYS A 51 4.20 -0.47 -3.87
N VAL A 52 3.25 -0.68 -2.97
CA VAL A 52 3.50 -0.99 -1.56
C VAL A 52 2.93 -2.36 -1.24
N GLN A 53 3.77 -3.22 -0.70
CA GLN A 53 3.41 -4.51 -0.15
C GLN A 53 3.27 -4.38 1.36
N THR A 54 2.11 -4.75 1.88
CA THR A 54 1.80 -4.72 3.32
C THR A 54 1.51 -6.10 3.88
N PHE A 55 1.09 -7.06 3.05
CA PHE A 55 0.86 -8.43 3.46
C PHE A 55 2.19 -9.17 3.62
N GLY A 56 2.40 -9.72 4.80
CA GLY A 56 3.69 -10.21 5.27
C GLY A 56 4.61 -9.07 5.71
N ASN A 57 5.82 -8.99 5.16
CA ASN A 57 6.75 -7.91 5.42
C ASN A 57 6.39 -6.65 4.60
N PHE A 58 6.60 -5.49 5.22
CA PHE A 58 6.41 -4.21 4.52
C PHE A 58 7.54 -3.94 3.52
N GLU A 59 7.18 -3.74 2.25
CA GLU A 59 8.13 -3.37 1.19
C GLU A 59 7.54 -2.31 0.26
N VAL A 60 8.42 -1.48 -0.31
CA VAL A 60 8.08 -0.41 -1.25
C VAL A 60 8.86 -0.59 -2.54
N PHE A 61 8.18 -0.47 -3.67
CA PHE A 61 8.79 -0.56 -5.00
C PHE A 61 8.46 0.69 -5.81
N VAL A 62 9.47 1.26 -6.44
CA VAL A 62 9.33 2.39 -7.37
C VAL A 62 9.75 1.93 -8.75
N ASP A 63 8.84 2.00 -9.73
CA ASP A 63 9.02 1.46 -11.08
C ASP A 63 9.49 -0.01 -11.09
N GLY A 64 8.95 -0.81 -10.16
CA GLY A 64 9.27 -2.23 -9.99
C GLY A 64 10.60 -2.53 -9.30
N LYS A 65 11.35 -1.53 -8.85
CA LYS A 65 12.59 -1.69 -8.10
C LYS A 65 12.36 -1.46 -6.61
N PRO A 66 12.94 -2.27 -5.71
CA PRO A 66 12.84 -2.03 -4.28
C PRO A 66 13.41 -0.65 -3.92
N MET A 67 12.62 0.13 -3.17
CA MET A 67 13.08 1.41 -2.64
C MET A 67 14.01 1.19 -1.46
N THR A 68 15.12 1.91 -1.42
CA THR A 68 16.06 1.89 -0.30
C THR A 68 15.83 3.11 0.58
N PHE A 69 15.63 2.89 1.86
CA PHE A 69 15.56 3.92 2.89
C PHE A 69 16.93 4.05 3.56
N GLU A 70 17.35 5.27 3.85
CA GLU A 70 18.65 5.50 4.50
C GLU A 70 18.69 4.91 5.92
N ARG A 71 17.53 4.94 6.61
CA ARG A 71 17.40 4.38 7.97
C ARG A 71 16.13 3.57 8.13
N ALA A 72 16.15 2.57 9.01
CA ALA A 72 15.01 1.72 9.32
C ALA A 72 13.78 2.53 9.82
N ARG A 73 14.02 3.60 10.60
CA ARG A 73 12.95 4.46 11.12
C ARG A 73 12.20 5.26 10.03
N GLU A 74 12.83 5.53 8.91
CA GLU A 74 12.20 6.18 7.75
C GLU A 74 11.25 5.21 7.05
N LYS A 75 11.69 3.95 6.87
CA LYS A 75 10.84 2.88 6.34
C LYS A 75 9.64 2.63 7.26
N GLU A 76 9.85 2.62 8.57
CA GLU A 76 8.79 2.46 9.57
C GLU A 76 7.79 3.62 9.54
N LEU A 77 8.28 4.88 9.46
CA LEU A 77 7.42 6.05 9.29
C LEU A 77 6.57 5.95 8.01
N PHE A 78 7.18 5.53 6.89
CA PHE A 78 6.44 5.38 5.65
C PHE A 78 5.38 4.29 5.77
N ALA A 79 5.69 3.15 6.41
CA ALA A 79 4.74 2.08 6.71
C ALA A 79 3.56 2.58 7.57
N TYR A 80 3.85 3.34 8.61
CA TYR A 80 2.82 3.92 9.47
C TYR A 80 1.90 4.88 8.69
N LEU A 81 2.45 5.73 7.83
CA LEU A 81 1.65 6.64 6.99
C LEU A 81 0.80 5.88 5.97
N VAL A 82 1.29 4.77 5.44
CA VAL A 82 0.49 3.86 4.58
C VAL A 82 -0.66 3.25 5.39
N ASP A 83 -0.40 2.77 6.61
CA ASP A 83 -1.46 2.23 7.50
C ASP A 83 -2.55 3.26 7.79
N ARG A 84 -2.19 4.55 7.88
CA ARG A 84 -3.14 5.65 8.08
C ARG A 84 -4.03 5.99 6.87
N ARG A 85 -3.77 5.39 5.70
CA ARG A 85 -4.63 5.44 4.50
C ARG A 85 -4.98 6.87 4.06
N GLY A 86 -4.01 7.77 4.09
CA GLY A 86 -4.19 9.18 3.74
C GLY A 86 -4.69 10.06 4.89
N ALA A 87 -5.05 9.50 6.04
CA ALA A 87 -5.32 10.29 7.22
C ALA A 87 -4.04 10.98 7.71
N SER A 88 -4.15 12.26 8.06
CA SER A 88 -3.02 13.03 8.56
C SER A 88 -2.68 12.67 10.01
N VAL A 89 -1.40 12.67 10.33
CA VAL A 89 -0.87 12.41 11.67
C VAL A 89 -0.01 13.57 12.15
N THR A 90 -0.01 13.81 13.46
CA THR A 90 0.83 14.84 14.10
C THR A 90 2.24 14.32 14.37
N THR A 91 3.19 15.24 14.57
CA THR A 91 4.56 14.88 15.00
C THR A 91 4.56 14.11 16.31
N ALA A 92 3.61 14.37 17.22
CA ALA A 92 3.50 13.65 18.49
C ALA A 92 3.04 12.20 18.30
N GLU A 93 2.05 11.95 17.42
CA GLU A 93 1.61 10.60 17.08
C GLU A 93 2.72 9.80 16.40
N ILE A 94 3.45 10.41 15.46
CA ILE A 94 4.62 9.78 14.83
C ILE A 94 5.68 9.41 15.88
N ALA A 95 5.97 10.34 16.81
CA ALA A 95 6.93 10.07 17.88
C ALA A 95 6.49 8.92 18.77
N GLY A 96 5.20 8.84 19.11
CA GLY A 96 4.63 7.77 19.93
C GLY A 96 4.78 6.39 19.26
N VAL A 97 4.60 6.30 17.95
CA VAL A 97 4.76 5.05 17.20
C VAL A 97 6.24 4.68 17.03
N LEU A 98 7.08 5.61 16.63
CA LEU A 98 8.50 5.32 16.37
C LEU A 98 9.33 5.10 17.64
N PHE A 99 8.88 5.60 18.80
CA PHE A 99 9.62 5.60 20.05
C PHE A 99 8.69 5.26 21.23
N GLU A 100 8.05 4.10 21.18
CA GLU A 100 6.99 3.64 22.09
C GLU A 100 7.31 3.85 23.60
N ASP A 101 8.58 3.67 23.99
CA ASP A 101 9.01 3.73 25.40
C ASP A 101 9.51 5.13 25.84
N ARG A 102 9.32 6.16 25.01
CA ARG A 102 9.87 7.50 25.30
C ARG A 102 8.81 8.55 25.56
N VAL A 103 9.04 9.37 26.58
CA VAL A 103 8.18 10.52 26.86
C VAL A 103 8.38 11.58 25.76
N TYR A 104 7.27 12.11 25.24
CA TYR A 104 7.30 13.14 24.21
C TYR A 104 7.76 14.48 24.82
N ASP A 105 8.99 14.85 24.53
CA ASP A 105 9.63 16.09 24.93
C ASP A 105 10.15 16.88 23.72
N ARG A 106 10.80 18.02 23.97
CA ARG A 106 11.39 18.85 22.92
C ARG A 106 12.48 18.12 22.12
N ASN A 107 13.25 17.26 22.78
CA ASN A 107 14.33 16.51 22.14
C ASN A 107 13.75 15.43 21.23
N LEU A 108 12.74 14.67 21.69
CA LEU A 108 12.06 13.66 20.90
C LEU A 108 11.35 14.28 19.70
N LYS A 109 10.70 15.44 19.87
CA LYS A 109 10.13 16.21 18.75
C LYS A 109 11.20 16.56 17.70
N SER A 110 12.37 16.99 18.13
CA SER A 110 13.49 17.30 17.21
C SER A 110 13.96 16.08 16.45
N GLN A 111 14.15 14.95 17.14
CA GLN A 111 14.55 13.66 16.51
C GLN A 111 13.50 13.17 15.50
N THR A 112 12.22 13.26 15.84
CA THR A 112 11.12 12.90 14.94
C THR A 112 11.13 13.77 13.69
N ASN A 113 11.34 15.08 13.82
CA ASN A 113 11.48 15.97 12.67
C ASN A 113 12.67 15.62 11.76
N VAL A 114 13.78 15.17 12.32
CA VAL A 114 14.92 14.68 11.53
C VAL A 114 14.50 13.48 10.67
N ILE A 115 13.80 12.49 11.24
CA ILE A 115 13.31 11.32 10.52
C ILE A 115 12.32 11.73 9.42
N MET A 116 11.38 12.63 9.72
CA MET A 116 10.40 13.14 8.75
C MET A 116 11.09 13.84 7.58
N ASN A 117 12.12 14.64 7.83
CA ASN A 117 12.86 15.34 6.78
C ASN A 117 13.73 14.37 5.96
N SER A 118 14.32 13.37 6.59
CA SER A 118 15.10 12.33 5.92
C SER A 118 14.20 11.48 5.01
N LEU A 119 13.02 11.05 5.47
CA LEU A 119 12.03 10.39 4.62
C LEU A 119 11.67 11.24 3.40
N LYS A 120 11.42 12.54 3.58
CA LYS A 120 11.16 13.45 2.46
C LYS A 120 12.31 13.47 1.46
N ALA A 121 13.55 13.47 1.94
CA ALA A 121 14.74 13.44 1.09
C ALA A 121 14.85 12.13 0.29
N ASP A 122 14.54 10.98 0.91
CA ASP A 122 14.51 9.67 0.24
C ASP A 122 13.44 9.65 -0.86
N LEU A 123 12.22 10.12 -0.57
CA LEU A 123 11.16 10.21 -1.56
C LEU A 123 11.53 11.13 -2.73
N LYS A 124 12.22 12.24 -2.44
CA LYS A 124 12.72 13.15 -3.48
C LYS A 124 13.79 12.49 -4.34
N LYS A 125 14.71 11.74 -3.74
CA LYS A 125 15.76 10.99 -4.46
C LYS A 125 15.14 9.98 -5.42
N GLU A 126 14.05 9.34 -5.02
CA GLU A 126 13.29 8.42 -5.85
C GLU A 126 12.33 9.13 -6.84
N GLY A 127 12.19 10.46 -6.78
CA GLY A 127 11.32 11.25 -7.66
C GLY A 127 9.84 11.05 -7.39
N ILE A 128 9.47 10.76 -6.15
CA ILE A 128 8.10 10.53 -5.66
C ILE A 128 7.78 11.44 -4.46
N GLU A 129 8.42 12.61 -4.37
CA GLU A 129 8.21 13.56 -3.27
C GLU A 129 6.79 14.13 -3.21
N ASP A 130 6.05 14.06 -4.29
CA ASP A 130 4.65 14.47 -4.40
C ASP A 130 3.67 13.55 -3.64
N LEU A 131 4.15 12.41 -3.12
CA LEU A 131 3.41 11.60 -2.14
C LEU A 131 3.38 12.25 -0.75
N TYR A 132 4.35 13.10 -0.44
CA TYR A 132 4.59 13.64 0.90
C TYR A 132 3.80 14.92 1.12
N LEU A 133 2.64 14.81 1.78
CA LEU A 133 1.74 15.92 2.06
C LEU A 133 1.98 16.43 3.48
N LYS A 134 2.74 17.53 3.61
CA LYS A 134 3.03 18.16 4.91
C LYS A 134 2.39 19.53 5.03
N THR A 135 1.63 19.72 6.08
CA THR A 135 1.16 21.03 6.56
C THR A 135 1.87 21.39 7.87
N TRP A 136 1.50 22.51 8.52
CA TRP A 136 2.18 23.03 9.72
C TRP A 136 2.57 21.95 10.75
N ASN A 137 1.64 21.12 11.19
CA ASN A 137 1.86 20.12 12.24
C ASN A 137 1.35 18.71 11.87
N HIS A 138 0.96 18.51 10.62
CA HIS A 138 0.40 17.26 10.14
C HIS A 138 1.17 16.74 8.94
N LEU A 139 1.31 15.43 8.88
CA LEU A 139 1.89 14.70 7.76
C LEU A 139 0.91 13.64 7.28
N ALA A 140 0.76 13.51 5.98
CA ALA A 140 -0.02 12.46 5.32
C ALA A 140 0.69 11.99 4.06
N LEU A 141 0.20 10.88 3.48
CA LEU A 141 0.57 10.46 2.13
C LEU A 141 -0.61 10.66 1.17
N ASP A 142 -0.30 11.04 -0.06
CA ASP A 142 -1.25 10.98 -1.17
C ASP A 142 -1.41 9.53 -1.63
N VAL A 143 -2.36 8.84 -1.02
CA VAL A 143 -2.61 7.41 -1.28
C VAL A 143 -3.21 7.14 -2.67
N SER A 144 -3.70 8.17 -3.36
CA SER A 144 -4.21 8.03 -4.73
C SER A 144 -3.11 7.65 -5.74
N LYS A 145 -1.86 7.90 -5.39
CA LYS A 145 -0.67 7.62 -6.20
C LYS A 145 0.02 6.31 -5.84
N ILE A 146 -0.51 5.58 -4.87
CA ILE A 146 0.07 4.34 -4.34
C ILE A 146 -0.81 3.15 -4.74
N GLN A 147 -0.22 2.11 -5.29
CA GLN A 147 -0.82 0.79 -5.43
C GLN A 147 -0.46 -0.02 -4.18
N CYS A 148 -1.45 -0.47 -3.42
CA CYS A 148 -1.21 -1.15 -2.15
C CYS A 148 -2.16 -2.35 -2.01
N ASP A 149 -1.60 -3.51 -1.71
CA ASP A 149 -2.34 -4.76 -1.53
C ASP A 149 -3.44 -4.65 -0.46
N ALA A 150 -3.17 -4.00 0.68
CA ALA A 150 -4.17 -3.76 1.70
C ALA A 150 -5.32 -2.84 1.22
N TYR A 151 -5.02 -1.85 0.38
CA TYR A 151 -6.06 -0.96 -0.16
C TYR A 151 -6.94 -1.69 -1.17
N ASP A 152 -6.34 -2.54 -2.00
CA ASP A 152 -7.05 -3.34 -2.98
C ASP A 152 -7.87 -4.45 -2.30
N PHE A 153 -7.34 -5.06 -1.24
CA PHE A 153 -8.10 -5.97 -0.37
C PHE A 153 -9.38 -5.31 0.18
N MET A 154 -9.26 -4.09 0.70
CA MET A 154 -10.41 -3.36 1.26
C MET A 154 -11.46 -2.95 0.22
N LYS A 155 -11.07 -2.86 -1.05
CA LYS A 155 -11.98 -2.66 -2.19
C LYS A 155 -12.61 -3.97 -2.65
N GLY A 156 -12.22 -5.11 -2.07
CA GLY A 156 -12.70 -6.43 -2.45
C GLY A 156 -12.04 -6.98 -3.72
N ASP A 157 -10.83 -6.52 -4.08
CA ASP A 157 -10.09 -7.08 -5.21
C ASP A 157 -9.78 -8.56 -4.96
N PRO A 158 -10.23 -9.47 -5.86
CA PRO A 158 -10.10 -10.91 -5.62
C PRO A 158 -8.65 -11.40 -5.50
N LEU A 159 -7.71 -10.75 -6.20
CA LEU A 159 -6.29 -11.13 -6.13
C LEU A 159 -5.70 -10.72 -4.79
N ALA A 160 -6.03 -9.51 -4.32
CA ALA A 160 -5.59 -9.03 -3.03
C ALA A 160 -6.20 -9.84 -1.88
N VAL A 161 -7.51 -10.16 -1.97
CA VAL A 161 -8.20 -11.02 -0.98
C VAL A 161 -7.56 -12.41 -0.91
N ASN A 162 -7.28 -13.04 -2.04
CA ASN A 162 -6.65 -14.35 -2.09
C ASN A 162 -5.16 -14.34 -1.67
N SER A 163 -4.49 -13.20 -1.75
CA SER A 163 -3.08 -13.07 -1.35
C SER A 163 -2.90 -12.87 0.16
N TYR A 164 -3.94 -12.49 0.88
CA TYR A 164 -3.88 -12.29 2.32
C TYR A 164 -3.78 -13.64 3.06
N ASN A 165 -2.68 -13.82 3.78
CA ASN A 165 -2.36 -15.04 4.53
C ASN A 165 -2.43 -14.86 6.05
N GLY A 166 -3.11 -13.82 6.53
CA GLY A 166 -3.20 -13.49 7.96
C GLY A 166 -2.02 -12.69 8.50
N GLU A 167 -1.12 -12.20 7.64
CA GLU A 167 0.02 -11.38 8.05
C GLU A 167 -0.07 -9.97 7.46
N TYR A 168 0.12 -8.96 8.30
CA TYR A 168 0.11 -7.55 7.92
C TYR A 168 1.28 -6.83 8.57
N MET A 169 2.18 -6.24 7.75
CA MET A 169 3.35 -5.45 8.19
C MET A 169 4.06 -6.05 9.41
N ARG A 170 4.31 -7.36 9.42
CA ARG A 170 4.83 -8.11 10.59
C ARG A 170 6.17 -7.64 11.13
N ASN A 171 6.84 -6.75 10.40
CA ASN A 171 8.06 -6.08 10.85
C ASN A 171 7.82 -5.09 12.01
N TYR A 172 6.56 -4.68 12.24
CA TYR A 172 6.21 -3.60 13.16
C TYR A 172 5.16 -4.04 14.17
N SER A 173 5.45 -3.90 15.48
CA SER A 173 4.58 -4.26 16.60
C SER A 173 3.23 -3.54 16.56
N TRP A 174 3.24 -2.26 16.23
CA TRP A 174 2.03 -1.43 16.17
C TRP A 174 1.04 -1.88 15.09
N ALA A 175 1.51 -2.54 14.04
CA ALA A 175 0.66 -3.00 12.94
C ALA A 175 -0.31 -4.13 13.34
N GLU A 176 -0.04 -4.83 14.45
CA GLU A 176 -0.91 -5.88 14.99
C GLU A 176 -2.32 -5.32 15.32
N PHE A 177 -2.41 -4.06 15.75
CA PHE A 177 -3.69 -3.40 16.02
C PHE A 177 -4.54 -3.21 14.74
N SER A 178 -3.90 -3.00 13.60
CA SER A 178 -4.58 -2.81 12.31
C SER A 178 -4.97 -4.14 11.64
N LYS A 179 -4.33 -5.24 12.00
CA LYS A 179 -4.57 -6.58 11.43
C LYS A 179 -6.02 -7.04 11.57
N GLY A 180 -6.66 -6.76 12.71
CA GLY A 180 -8.05 -7.13 12.97
C GLY A 180 -9.08 -6.56 11.97
N VAL A 181 -8.73 -5.55 11.21
CA VAL A 181 -9.58 -4.99 10.13
C VAL A 181 -9.69 -5.97 8.97
N PHE A 182 -8.59 -6.64 8.63
CA PHE A 182 -8.55 -7.60 7.52
C PHE A 182 -9.21 -8.93 7.87
N GLU A 183 -9.14 -9.34 9.14
CA GLU A 183 -9.78 -10.58 9.63
C GLU A 183 -11.31 -10.49 9.59
N LYS A 184 -11.88 -9.31 9.89
CA LYS A 184 -13.34 -9.08 9.83
C LYS A 184 -13.89 -9.09 8.40
N HIS A 185 -13.14 -8.56 7.44
CA HIS A 185 -13.56 -8.54 6.04
C HIS A 185 -13.50 -9.91 5.37
N GLY A 186 -12.60 -10.80 5.83
CA GLY A 186 -12.50 -12.18 5.35
C GLY A 186 -13.65 -13.08 5.81
N SER A 187 -14.28 -12.78 6.95
CA SER A 187 -15.40 -13.55 7.51
C SER A 187 -16.78 -13.15 6.96
N ASP A 188 -16.95 -11.92 6.47
CA ASP A 188 -18.21 -11.45 5.86
C ASP A 188 -18.38 -11.85 4.38
N SER A 189 -17.38 -12.46 3.78
CA SER A 189 -17.40 -12.90 2.37
C SER A 189 -17.78 -14.37 2.19
N GLY A 190 -18.20 -15.05 3.26
CA GLY A 190 -18.43 -16.50 3.33
C GLY A 190 -19.87 -16.95 3.59
N ASP A 191 -20.89 -16.07 3.49
CA ASP A 191 -22.32 -16.44 3.56
C ASP A 191 -23.07 -16.17 2.24
#